data_fea0de18189f7050e1daff68469a3d85
#
_entry.id   fea0de18189f7050e1daff68469a3d85
#
_cell.length_a   1.000
_cell.length_b   1.000
_cell.length_c   1.000
_cell.angle_alpha   90.00
_cell.angle_beta   90.00
_cell.angle_gamma   90.00
#
_symmetry.space_group_name_H-M   'P 1'
#
loop_
_entity.id
_entity.type
_entity.pdbx_description
1 polymer ?
#
loop_
_entity_poly.entity_id
_entity_poly.type
_entity_poly.pdbx_seq_one_letter_code
_entity_poly.pdbx_strand_id
1 'polypeptide(L)'
;MHLQRGKFTFKKKKRDRYGRITIYLVLILIGLYIIRQRQTEVISAPFVPTPTATRSAISFVQEAEAYFSSGKISEAIESYKLATTADNTIADYWIELARLQVYDNNPSQALVSADTAIALDEENSMGHAVRALALDWLQEFDDATMSAVRAIQLDGKNALAHAYYAEILTDTSRFAQAGDEARLAINLNPNSMDVHRVYGQYLESVGAYEDAIIEYQTAVIINPNIALLYIRLGLNYRVLGDYDTAIEYFQRASSLEPNNVGPYLSISRTYYQTGEYGRSTQYLERALEMEPWNSDIYGRLGLVEFKSLNYESATINLGCAVEGCTHPVTNTEVNGLPIGPLTLEYYYTYGSVLSAYLDCDHAMKVMNKVSTYEPNDEIVQGIVQENQNICQTTK
;
A
#
# COMPACT_ATOMS: atom_id res chain seq x y z
N MET A 1 -30.85 -66.47 -90.88
CA MET A 1 -30.95 -66.22 -89.47
C MET A 1 -31.02 -64.72 -89.31
N HIS A 2 -32.21 -64.15 -89.13
CA HIS A 2 -32.45 -62.70 -89.07
C HIS A 2 -32.54 -62.26 -87.62
N LEU A 3 -31.72 -61.35 -87.21
CA LEU A 3 -31.78 -60.66 -85.87
C LEU A 3 -32.58 -59.37 -86.04
N GLN A 4 -33.75 -59.32 -85.40
CA GLN A 4 -34.59 -58.11 -85.32
C GLN A 4 -33.97 -57.12 -84.32
N ARG A 5 -33.78 -55.88 -84.78
CA ARG A 5 -33.38 -54.74 -83.94
C ARG A 5 -34.64 -54.19 -83.26
N GLY A 6 -34.75 -54.37 -81.93
CA GLY A 6 -35.74 -53.69 -81.09
C GLY A 6 -35.34 -52.24 -80.82
N LYS A 7 -36.17 -51.29 -81.16
CA LYS A 7 -36.01 -49.87 -80.82
C LYS A 7 -36.48 -49.62 -79.35
N PHE A 8 -35.56 -49.29 -78.44
CA PHE A 8 -35.88 -48.76 -77.12
C PHE A 8 -36.29 -47.29 -77.21
N THR A 9 -37.51 -46.95 -76.93
CA THR A 9 -37.95 -45.56 -76.77
C THR A 9 -37.97 -45.17 -75.29
N PHE A 10 -37.09 -44.23 -74.91
CA PHE A 10 -37.11 -43.63 -73.60
C PHE A 10 -38.22 -42.60 -73.50
N LYS A 11 -39.28 -42.86 -72.70
CA LYS A 11 -40.25 -41.85 -72.31
C LYS A 11 -39.63 -40.84 -71.32
N LYS A 12 -39.45 -39.57 -71.74
CA LYS A 12 -39.11 -38.45 -70.81
C LYS A 12 -40.22 -38.26 -69.82
N LYS A 13 -39.92 -38.56 -68.55
CA LYS A 13 -40.79 -38.25 -67.41
C LYS A 13 -40.90 -36.73 -67.32
N LYS A 14 -42.09 -36.12 -67.43
CA LYS A 14 -42.31 -34.71 -67.22
C LYS A 14 -41.90 -34.39 -65.77
N ARG A 15 -40.93 -33.53 -65.61
CA ARG A 15 -40.49 -33.05 -64.31
C ARG A 15 -41.60 -32.23 -63.69
N ASP A 16 -42.18 -32.75 -62.61
CA ASP A 16 -43.29 -32.15 -61.89
C ASP A 16 -42.81 -30.80 -61.21
N ARG A 17 -43.07 -29.70 -61.90
CA ARG A 17 -42.68 -28.35 -61.43
C ARG A 17 -43.47 -27.98 -60.18
N TYR A 18 -44.69 -28.47 -60.03
CA TYR A 18 -45.53 -28.16 -58.88
C TYR A 18 -45.05 -28.85 -57.60
N GLY A 19 -44.57 -30.08 -57.64
CA GLY A 19 -43.98 -30.74 -56.47
C GLY A 19 -42.76 -30.05 -55.87
N ARG A 20 -41.96 -29.36 -56.71
CA ARG A 20 -40.83 -28.57 -56.19
C ARG A 20 -41.29 -27.27 -55.56
N ILE A 21 -42.29 -26.61 -56.12
CA ILE A 21 -42.84 -25.39 -55.57
C ILE A 21 -43.48 -25.66 -54.21
N THR A 22 -44.21 -26.77 -54.06
CA THR A 22 -44.80 -27.17 -52.77
C THR A 22 -43.74 -27.50 -51.71
N ILE A 23 -42.63 -28.17 -52.10
CA ILE A 23 -41.52 -28.41 -51.15
C ILE A 23 -40.89 -27.10 -50.69
N TYR A 24 -40.62 -26.15 -51.61
CA TYR A 24 -40.05 -24.84 -51.18
C TYR A 24 -41.02 -24.03 -50.31
N LEU A 25 -42.34 -24.07 -50.57
CA LEU A 25 -43.32 -23.41 -49.74
C LEU A 25 -43.39 -24.03 -48.32
N VAL A 26 -43.30 -25.34 -48.20
CA VAL A 26 -43.26 -26.04 -46.92
C VAL A 26 -41.98 -25.68 -46.16
N LEU A 27 -40.78 -25.63 -46.82
CA LEU A 27 -39.55 -25.22 -46.19
C LEU A 27 -39.58 -23.76 -45.71
N ILE A 28 -40.18 -22.86 -46.49
CA ILE A 28 -40.36 -21.46 -46.10
C ILE A 28 -41.32 -21.37 -44.88
N LEU A 29 -42.40 -22.10 -44.86
CA LEU A 29 -43.35 -22.12 -43.72
C LEU A 29 -42.71 -22.71 -42.49
N ILE A 30 -41.87 -23.76 -42.61
CA ILE A 30 -41.09 -24.29 -41.49
C ILE A 30 -40.06 -23.25 -41.01
N GLY A 31 -39.37 -22.56 -41.92
CA GLY A 31 -38.45 -21.49 -41.59
C GLY A 31 -39.11 -20.32 -40.85
N LEU A 32 -40.29 -19.88 -41.33
CA LEU A 32 -41.09 -18.84 -40.69
C LEU A 32 -41.63 -19.29 -39.33
N TYR A 33 -42.03 -20.54 -39.18
CA TYR A 33 -42.46 -21.13 -37.93
C TYR A 33 -41.32 -21.14 -36.88
N ILE A 34 -40.10 -21.54 -37.31
CA ILE A 34 -38.92 -21.53 -36.46
C ILE A 34 -38.52 -20.09 -36.08
N ILE A 35 -38.61 -19.12 -37.00
CA ILE A 35 -38.36 -17.70 -36.69
C ILE A 35 -39.37 -17.15 -35.72
N ARG A 36 -40.69 -17.48 -35.87
CA ARG A 36 -41.72 -17.06 -34.99
C ARG A 36 -41.60 -17.68 -33.57
N GLN A 37 -41.20 -18.95 -33.46
CA GLN A 37 -40.90 -19.58 -32.17
C GLN A 37 -39.66 -18.94 -31.52
N ARG A 38 -38.67 -18.54 -32.28
CA ARG A 38 -37.52 -17.78 -31.72
C ARG A 38 -37.91 -16.40 -31.14
N GLN A 39 -39.01 -15.82 -31.60
CA GLN A 39 -39.51 -14.56 -31.05
C GLN A 39 -40.38 -14.74 -29.79
N THR A 40 -40.90 -15.95 -29.52
CA THR A 40 -41.87 -16.25 -28.45
C THR A 40 -41.31 -17.16 -27.36
N GLU A 41 -40.28 -17.95 -27.63
CA GLU A 41 -39.61 -18.80 -26.64
C GLU A 41 -38.09 -18.63 -26.81
N VAL A 42 -37.37 -18.39 -25.70
CA VAL A 42 -35.92 -18.46 -25.64
C VAL A 42 -35.51 -19.93 -25.83
N ILE A 43 -35.43 -20.37 -27.10
CA ILE A 43 -34.80 -21.65 -27.39
C ILE A 43 -33.32 -21.46 -27.04
N SER A 44 -32.88 -21.97 -25.89
CA SER A 44 -31.48 -22.05 -25.52
C SER A 44 -30.76 -22.77 -26.65
N ALA A 45 -29.82 -22.09 -27.30
CA ALA A 45 -29.00 -22.69 -28.35
C ALA A 45 -28.35 -23.96 -27.78
N PRO A 46 -28.34 -25.11 -28.51
CA PRO A 46 -27.85 -26.39 -27.97
C PRO A 46 -26.32 -26.38 -27.66
N PHE A 47 -25.67 -25.25 -27.85
CA PHE A 47 -24.25 -24.99 -27.56
C PHE A 47 -24.03 -23.64 -26.86
N VAL A 48 -25.03 -23.10 -26.17
CA VAL A 48 -24.75 -22.04 -25.21
C VAL A 48 -23.91 -22.70 -24.11
N PRO A 49 -22.63 -22.33 -23.94
CA PRO A 49 -21.87 -22.84 -22.82
C PRO A 49 -22.71 -22.55 -21.57
N THR A 50 -22.95 -23.58 -20.78
CA THR A 50 -23.56 -23.40 -19.45
C THR A 50 -22.77 -22.28 -18.80
N PRO A 51 -23.39 -21.16 -18.35
CA PRO A 51 -22.64 -20.14 -17.66
C PRO A 51 -21.85 -20.85 -16.55
N THR A 52 -20.53 -20.80 -16.63
CA THR A 52 -19.68 -21.27 -15.55
C THR A 52 -20.24 -20.59 -14.31
N ALA A 53 -20.58 -21.37 -13.29
CA ALA A 53 -21.18 -20.80 -12.09
C ALA A 53 -20.27 -19.65 -11.62
N THR A 54 -20.73 -18.42 -11.76
CA THR A 54 -19.99 -17.26 -11.34
C THR A 54 -19.77 -17.43 -9.85
N ARG A 55 -18.53 -17.41 -9.38
CA ARG A 55 -18.22 -17.49 -7.95
C ARG A 55 -19.08 -16.47 -7.20
N SER A 56 -19.69 -16.91 -6.11
CA SER A 56 -20.52 -16.00 -5.31
C SER A 56 -19.66 -14.95 -4.61
N ALA A 57 -20.20 -13.77 -4.33
CA ALA A 57 -19.54 -12.73 -3.55
C ALA A 57 -19.01 -13.27 -2.21
N ILE A 58 -19.80 -14.10 -1.51
CA ILE A 58 -19.41 -14.75 -0.25
C ILE A 58 -18.12 -15.61 -0.40
N SER A 59 -17.96 -16.30 -1.54
CA SER A 59 -16.75 -17.10 -1.78
C SER A 59 -15.49 -16.21 -1.92
N PHE A 60 -15.63 -15.02 -2.48
CA PHE A 60 -14.54 -14.04 -2.55
C PHE A 60 -14.23 -13.43 -1.19
N VAL A 61 -15.26 -13.17 -0.37
CA VAL A 61 -15.08 -12.70 1.02
C VAL A 61 -14.31 -13.72 1.84
N GLN A 62 -14.70 -15.01 1.81
CA GLN A 62 -13.98 -16.07 2.52
C GLN A 62 -12.51 -16.20 2.09
N GLU A 63 -12.24 -16.02 0.79
CA GLU A 63 -10.89 -16.00 0.26
C GLU A 63 -10.11 -14.77 0.76
N ALA A 64 -10.75 -13.60 0.77
CA ALA A 64 -10.15 -12.37 1.29
C ALA A 64 -9.80 -12.48 2.78
N GLU A 65 -10.70 -13.02 3.60
CA GLU A 65 -10.46 -13.27 5.02
C GLU A 65 -9.30 -14.27 5.24
N ALA A 66 -9.21 -15.32 4.42
CA ALA A 66 -8.10 -16.27 4.46
C ALA A 66 -6.77 -15.61 4.06
N TYR A 67 -6.76 -14.73 3.06
CA TYR A 67 -5.58 -13.96 2.70
C TYR A 67 -5.19 -12.97 3.81
N PHE A 68 -6.14 -12.23 4.38
CA PHE A 68 -5.86 -11.32 5.48
C PHE A 68 -5.29 -12.05 6.70
N SER A 69 -5.87 -13.18 7.10
CA SER A 69 -5.35 -13.98 8.20
C SER A 69 -3.95 -14.56 7.93
N SER A 70 -3.57 -14.73 6.66
CA SER A 70 -2.21 -15.15 6.26
C SER A 70 -1.27 -13.96 6.00
N GLY A 71 -1.69 -12.71 6.21
CA GLY A 71 -0.90 -11.49 6.02
C GLY A 71 -0.76 -11.03 4.58
N LYS A 72 -1.50 -11.63 3.66
CA LYS A 72 -1.49 -11.28 2.24
C LYS A 72 -2.51 -10.18 1.96
N ILE A 73 -2.16 -8.95 2.38
CA ILE A 73 -3.07 -7.79 2.33
C ILE A 73 -3.51 -7.47 0.90
N SER A 74 -2.58 -7.42 -0.05
CA SER A 74 -2.88 -7.08 -1.44
C SER A 74 -3.79 -8.12 -2.11
N GLU A 75 -3.59 -9.43 -1.84
CA GLU A 75 -4.48 -10.49 -2.34
C GLU A 75 -5.86 -10.45 -1.67
N ALA A 76 -5.92 -10.09 -0.38
CA ALA A 76 -7.19 -9.87 0.30
C ALA A 76 -7.98 -8.71 -0.31
N ILE A 77 -7.32 -7.60 -0.63
CA ILE A 77 -7.90 -6.45 -1.33
C ILE A 77 -8.47 -6.86 -2.69
N GLU A 78 -7.72 -7.59 -3.50
CA GLU A 78 -8.20 -8.06 -4.80
C GLU A 78 -9.42 -8.99 -4.66
N SER A 79 -9.42 -9.87 -3.66
CA SER A 79 -10.58 -10.74 -3.41
C SER A 79 -11.81 -9.94 -2.94
N TYR A 80 -11.65 -8.91 -2.10
CA TYR A 80 -12.78 -8.01 -1.75
C TYR A 80 -13.26 -7.18 -2.95
N LYS A 81 -12.39 -6.72 -3.84
CA LYS A 81 -12.79 -6.06 -5.11
C LYS A 81 -13.63 -7.00 -5.99
N LEU A 82 -13.29 -8.28 -6.05
CA LEU A 82 -14.10 -9.28 -6.73
C LEU A 82 -15.44 -9.50 -6.03
N ALA A 83 -15.47 -9.50 -4.70
CA ALA A 83 -16.72 -9.60 -3.92
C ALA A 83 -17.64 -8.41 -4.20
N THR A 84 -17.13 -7.17 -4.17
CA THR A 84 -17.90 -5.95 -4.49
C THR A 84 -18.35 -5.90 -5.96
N THR A 85 -17.60 -6.51 -6.87
CA THR A 85 -17.99 -6.64 -8.28
C THR A 85 -19.10 -7.68 -8.47
N ALA A 86 -19.07 -8.77 -7.70
CA ALA A 86 -20.06 -9.83 -7.76
C ALA A 86 -21.40 -9.41 -7.10
N ASP A 87 -21.32 -8.61 -6.03
CA ASP A 87 -22.47 -7.98 -5.36
C ASP A 87 -22.04 -6.63 -4.78
N ASN A 88 -22.44 -5.56 -5.44
CA ASN A 88 -22.10 -4.19 -5.06
C ASN A 88 -23.06 -3.56 -4.06
N THR A 89 -24.07 -4.30 -3.58
CA THR A 89 -25.12 -3.77 -2.70
C THR A 89 -24.85 -3.98 -1.22
N ILE A 90 -23.82 -4.73 -0.88
CA ILE A 90 -23.45 -5.10 0.50
C ILE A 90 -22.40 -4.11 1.02
N ALA A 91 -22.81 -3.23 1.94
CA ALA A 91 -21.93 -2.22 2.54
C ALA A 91 -20.71 -2.83 3.24
N ASP A 92 -20.87 -3.97 3.93
CA ASP A 92 -19.77 -4.62 4.67
C ASP A 92 -18.57 -5.01 3.80
N TYR A 93 -18.79 -5.36 2.53
CA TYR A 93 -17.70 -5.68 1.62
C TYR A 93 -16.83 -4.46 1.31
N TRP A 94 -17.48 -3.30 1.16
CA TRP A 94 -16.80 -2.02 0.94
C TRP A 94 -16.10 -1.54 2.20
N ILE A 95 -16.67 -1.79 3.38
CA ILE A 95 -16.06 -1.46 4.68
C ILE A 95 -14.76 -2.21 4.86
N GLU A 96 -14.78 -3.54 4.68
CA GLU A 96 -13.57 -4.37 4.83
C GLU A 96 -12.53 -4.05 3.76
N LEU A 97 -12.98 -3.81 2.51
CA LEU A 97 -12.09 -3.34 1.45
C LEU A 97 -11.40 -2.03 1.84
N ALA A 98 -12.14 -1.04 2.34
CA ALA A 98 -11.60 0.23 2.78
C ALA A 98 -10.58 0.06 3.91
N ARG A 99 -10.90 -0.75 4.93
CA ARG A 99 -10.00 -1.03 6.05
C ARG A 99 -8.68 -1.63 5.58
N LEU A 100 -8.73 -2.61 4.68
CA LEU A 100 -7.51 -3.22 4.13
C LEU A 100 -6.71 -2.28 3.23
N GLN A 101 -7.38 -1.40 2.48
CA GLN A 101 -6.70 -0.38 1.67
C GLN A 101 -5.91 0.62 2.52
N VAL A 102 -6.36 0.94 3.75
CA VAL A 102 -5.55 1.72 4.70
C VAL A 102 -4.29 0.95 5.09
N TYR A 103 -4.40 -0.34 5.42
CA TYR A 103 -3.21 -1.16 5.74
C TYR A 103 -2.24 -1.32 4.57
N ASP A 104 -2.73 -1.31 3.34
CA ASP A 104 -1.91 -1.31 2.11
C ASP A 104 -1.35 0.09 1.76
N ASN A 105 -1.40 1.03 2.70
CA ASN A 105 -0.95 2.42 2.54
C ASN A 105 -1.63 3.16 1.37
N ASN A 106 -2.92 2.90 1.17
CA ASN A 106 -3.71 3.45 0.08
C ASN A 106 -4.97 4.19 0.59
N PRO A 107 -4.82 5.18 1.49
CA PRO A 107 -5.93 5.81 2.19
C PRO A 107 -6.90 6.55 1.25
N SER A 108 -6.43 7.05 0.12
CA SER A 108 -7.29 7.71 -0.87
C SER A 108 -8.29 6.74 -1.50
N GLN A 109 -7.89 5.50 -1.80
CA GLN A 109 -8.82 4.47 -2.28
C GLN A 109 -9.73 3.97 -1.15
N ALA A 110 -9.20 3.86 0.06
CA ALA A 110 -9.97 3.51 1.24
C ALA A 110 -11.13 4.49 1.49
N LEU A 111 -10.87 5.80 1.35
CA LEU A 111 -11.91 6.84 1.47
C LEU A 111 -13.03 6.63 0.44
N VAL A 112 -12.70 6.37 -0.82
CA VAL A 112 -13.71 6.08 -1.88
C VAL A 112 -14.54 4.83 -1.53
N SER A 113 -13.89 3.78 -1.03
CA SER A 113 -14.59 2.55 -0.63
C SER A 113 -15.49 2.79 0.59
N ALA A 114 -15.02 3.53 1.59
CA ALA A 114 -15.81 3.89 2.77
C ALA A 114 -17.00 4.79 2.42
N ASP A 115 -16.83 5.79 1.56
CA ASP A 115 -17.92 6.65 1.06
C ASP A 115 -18.96 5.83 0.28
N THR A 116 -18.52 4.82 -0.47
CA THR A 116 -19.44 3.88 -1.16
C THR A 116 -20.24 3.06 -0.16
N ALA A 117 -19.61 2.56 0.91
CA ALA A 117 -20.30 1.83 1.98
C ALA A 117 -21.35 2.70 2.66
N ILE A 118 -21.03 3.96 2.98
CA ILE A 118 -21.97 4.92 3.59
C ILE A 118 -23.11 5.25 2.63
N ALA A 119 -22.85 5.37 1.32
CA ALA A 119 -23.90 5.60 0.34
C ALA A 119 -24.90 4.43 0.23
N LEU A 120 -24.46 3.20 0.55
CA LEU A 120 -25.32 2.02 0.62
C LEU A 120 -26.10 1.92 1.94
N ASP A 121 -25.49 2.35 3.04
CA ASP A 121 -26.09 2.34 4.39
C ASP A 121 -25.55 3.53 5.20
N GLU A 122 -26.29 4.63 5.20
CA GLU A 122 -25.92 5.88 5.89
C GLU A 122 -25.90 5.77 7.43
N GLU A 123 -26.57 4.76 7.98
CA GLU A 123 -26.62 4.51 9.44
C GLU A 123 -25.60 3.46 9.89
N ASN A 124 -24.75 2.96 9.00
CA ASN A 124 -23.72 1.99 9.33
C ASN A 124 -22.56 2.65 10.09
N SER A 125 -22.52 2.43 11.39
CA SER A 125 -21.46 2.94 12.27
C SER A 125 -20.05 2.55 11.79
N MET A 126 -19.87 1.31 11.29
CA MET A 126 -18.59 0.82 10.85
C MET A 126 -18.11 1.52 9.56
N GLY A 127 -19.03 1.85 8.63
CA GLY A 127 -18.70 2.65 7.45
C GLY A 127 -18.11 4.01 7.80
N HIS A 128 -18.74 4.72 8.75
CA HIS A 128 -18.21 5.98 9.26
C HIS A 128 -16.88 5.82 10.04
N ALA A 129 -16.71 4.73 10.79
CA ALA A 129 -15.47 4.45 11.50
C ALA A 129 -14.29 4.24 10.54
N VAL A 130 -14.47 3.46 9.47
CA VAL A 130 -13.42 3.23 8.48
C VAL A 130 -13.16 4.47 7.61
N ARG A 131 -14.20 5.28 7.34
CA ARG A 131 -14.02 6.60 6.72
C ARG A 131 -13.12 7.49 7.58
N ALA A 132 -13.36 7.51 8.90
CA ALA A 132 -12.54 8.27 9.84
C ALA A 132 -11.07 7.82 9.79
N LEU A 133 -10.82 6.50 9.80
CA LEU A 133 -9.47 5.94 9.67
C LEU A 133 -8.80 6.37 8.35
N ALA A 134 -9.51 6.30 7.22
CA ALA A 134 -8.96 6.71 5.93
C ALA A 134 -8.60 8.20 5.88
N LEU A 135 -9.45 9.06 6.43
CA LEU A 135 -9.22 10.50 6.52
C LEU A 135 -8.06 10.85 7.45
N ASP A 136 -7.91 10.15 8.55
CA ASP A 136 -6.79 10.30 9.48
C ASP A 136 -5.45 10.04 8.79
N TRP A 137 -5.36 8.95 8.04
CA TRP A 137 -4.15 8.62 7.26
C TRP A 137 -3.90 9.58 6.09
N LEU A 138 -4.92 10.33 5.64
CA LEU A 138 -4.79 11.46 4.72
C LEU A 138 -4.41 12.78 5.43
N GLN A 139 -4.35 12.77 6.76
CA GLN A 139 -4.14 13.95 7.61
C GLN A 139 -5.27 14.99 7.51
N GLU A 140 -6.46 14.56 7.10
CA GLU A 140 -7.69 15.36 7.07
C GLU A 140 -8.42 15.26 8.42
N PHE A 141 -7.76 15.72 9.50
CA PHE A 141 -8.13 15.45 10.89
C PHE A 141 -9.49 15.98 11.31
N ASP A 142 -9.93 17.10 10.75
CA ASP A 142 -11.26 17.67 11.07
C ASP A 142 -12.38 16.76 10.55
N ASP A 143 -12.28 16.33 9.30
CA ASP A 143 -13.25 15.43 8.66
C ASP A 143 -13.17 14.01 9.27
N ALA A 144 -11.98 13.55 9.62
CA ALA A 144 -11.76 12.31 10.36
C ALA A 144 -12.49 12.32 11.70
N THR A 145 -12.30 13.41 12.49
CA THR A 145 -12.99 13.61 13.78
C THR A 145 -14.51 13.60 13.61
N MET A 146 -15.05 14.31 12.61
CA MET A 146 -16.50 14.33 12.37
C MET A 146 -17.04 12.93 12.05
N SER A 147 -16.32 12.17 11.22
CA SER A 147 -16.70 10.80 10.85
C SER A 147 -16.64 9.84 12.03
N ALA A 148 -15.60 9.92 12.87
CA ALA A 148 -15.46 9.10 14.07
C ALA A 148 -16.57 9.40 15.10
N VAL A 149 -16.88 10.68 15.34
CA VAL A 149 -17.98 11.09 16.24
C VAL A 149 -19.31 10.60 15.68
N ARG A 150 -19.54 10.68 14.37
CA ARG A 150 -20.76 10.14 13.76
C ARG A 150 -20.86 8.62 13.94
N ALA A 151 -19.76 7.88 13.77
CA ALA A 151 -19.74 6.43 14.02
C ALA A 151 -20.14 6.10 15.47
N ILE A 152 -19.59 6.81 16.45
CA ILE A 152 -19.92 6.62 17.88
C ILE A 152 -21.38 7.01 18.18
N GLN A 153 -21.92 8.05 17.54
CA GLN A 153 -23.33 8.43 17.69
C GLN A 153 -24.29 7.36 17.17
N LEU A 154 -23.92 6.69 16.08
CA LEU A 154 -24.73 5.60 15.49
C LEU A 154 -24.66 4.34 16.33
N ASP A 155 -23.48 3.98 16.83
CA ASP A 155 -23.31 2.86 17.75
C ASP A 155 -22.20 3.17 18.77
N GLY A 156 -22.60 3.61 19.97
CA GLY A 156 -21.70 3.86 21.09
C GLY A 156 -21.01 2.61 21.68
N LYS A 157 -21.24 1.42 21.13
CA LYS A 157 -20.54 0.18 21.49
C LYS A 157 -19.63 -0.33 20.39
N ASN A 158 -19.51 0.39 19.30
CA ASN A 158 -18.58 0.05 18.25
C ASN A 158 -17.11 0.29 18.72
N ALA A 159 -16.44 -0.79 19.11
CA ALA A 159 -15.08 -0.73 19.61
C ALA A 159 -14.08 -0.11 18.59
N LEU A 160 -14.26 -0.36 17.29
CA LEU A 160 -13.40 0.19 16.25
C LEU A 160 -13.65 1.68 16.01
N ALA A 161 -14.88 2.15 16.18
CA ALA A 161 -15.16 3.59 16.13
C ALA A 161 -14.41 4.34 17.24
N HIS A 162 -14.43 3.81 18.47
CA HIS A 162 -13.66 4.37 19.60
C HIS A 162 -12.15 4.25 19.36
N ALA A 163 -11.66 3.12 18.84
CA ALA A 163 -10.26 2.93 18.54
C ALA A 163 -9.77 3.95 17.49
N TYR A 164 -10.43 4.06 16.36
CA TYR A 164 -10.01 4.99 15.31
C TYR A 164 -10.17 6.45 15.74
N TYR A 165 -11.16 6.77 16.58
CA TYR A 165 -11.22 8.10 17.21
C TYR A 165 -10.02 8.35 18.14
N ALA A 166 -9.59 7.34 18.90
CA ALA A 166 -8.38 7.43 19.72
C ALA A 166 -7.11 7.64 18.88
N GLU A 167 -7.00 7.02 17.69
CA GLU A 167 -5.90 7.22 16.73
C GLU A 167 -5.87 8.70 16.29
N ILE A 168 -6.98 9.24 15.81
CA ILE A 168 -7.11 10.66 15.41
C ILE A 168 -6.76 11.62 16.57
N LEU A 169 -7.23 11.32 17.76
CA LEU A 169 -6.93 12.13 18.96
C LEU A 169 -5.44 12.07 19.32
N THR A 170 -4.78 10.93 19.09
CA THR A 170 -3.34 10.77 19.29
C THR A 170 -2.56 11.60 18.28
N ASP A 171 -2.92 11.53 17.00
CA ASP A 171 -2.24 12.24 15.92
C ASP A 171 -2.45 13.77 16.00
N THR A 172 -3.57 14.19 16.60
CA THR A 172 -3.82 15.60 16.95
C THR A 172 -3.32 16.01 18.34
N SER A 173 -2.51 15.18 19.01
CA SER A 173 -1.91 15.43 20.33
C SER A 173 -2.91 15.64 21.48
N ARG A 174 -4.14 15.13 21.34
CA ARG A 174 -5.20 15.20 22.37
C ARG A 174 -5.13 13.99 23.30
N PHE A 175 -3.96 13.72 23.87
CA PHE A 175 -3.60 12.47 24.56
C PHE A 175 -4.52 12.06 25.69
N ALA A 176 -5.06 13.02 26.48
CA ALA A 176 -5.98 12.67 27.57
C ALA A 176 -7.26 11.99 27.05
N GLN A 177 -7.84 12.55 26.00
CA GLN A 177 -9.05 12.00 25.38
C GLN A 177 -8.73 10.71 24.60
N ALA A 178 -7.60 10.67 23.88
CA ALA A 178 -7.13 9.48 23.19
C ALA A 178 -7.04 8.26 24.11
N GLY A 179 -6.45 8.45 25.30
CA GLY A 179 -6.34 7.39 26.30
C GLY A 179 -7.69 6.92 26.86
N ASP A 180 -8.68 7.81 27.01
CA ASP A 180 -10.03 7.41 27.45
C ASP A 180 -10.74 6.58 26.39
N GLU A 181 -10.70 7.02 25.12
CA GLU A 181 -11.31 6.32 23.99
C GLU A 181 -10.63 4.97 23.71
N ALA A 182 -9.30 4.90 23.75
CA ALA A 182 -8.54 3.67 23.56
C ALA A 182 -8.86 2.63 24.65
N ARG A 183 -8.92 3.03 25.93
CA ARG A 183 -9.33 2.15 27.03
C ARG A 183 -10.77 1.67 26.87
N LEU A 184 -11.67 2.54 26.43
CA LEU A 184 -13.05 2.15 26.15
C LEU A 184 -13.11 1.11 25.03
N ALA A 185 -12.36 1.31 23.94
CA ALA A 185 -12.27 0.36 22.84
C ALA A 185 -11.80 -1.04 23.31
N ILE A 186 -10.74 -1.11 24.14
CA ILE A 186 -10.27 -2.38 24.74
C ILE A 186 -11.37 -3.05 25.57
N ASN A 187 -12.08 -2.28 26.41
CA ASN A 187 -13.16 -2.81 27.24
C ASN A 187 -14.33 -3.35 26.39
N LEU A 188 -14.61 -2.73 25.24
CA LEU A 188 -15.69 -3.15 24.33
C LEU A 188 -15.31 -4.40 23.53
N ASN A 189 -14.07 -4.48 23.04
CA ASN A 189 -13.59 -5.63 22.29
C ASN A 189 -12.11 -5.95 22.57
N PRO A 190 -11.82 -6.74 23.62
CA PRO A 190 -10.45 -7.12 23.96
C PRO A 190 -9.82 -8.16 23.03
N ASN A 191 -10.56 -8.66 22.03
CA ASN A 191 -10.07 -9.64 21.06
C ASN A 191 -9.87 -9.04 19.66
N SER A 192 -9.86 -7.70 19.55
CA SER A 192 -9.62 -7.02 18.27
C SER A 192 -8.13 -6.63 18.14
N MET A 193 -7.49 -7.11 17.10
CA MET A 193 -6.13 -6.73 16.72
C MET A 193 -5.99 -5.21 16.54
N ASP A 194 -6.95 -4.59 15.85
CA ASP A 194 -6.96 -3.14 15.60
C ASP A 194 -7.03 -2.32 16.89
N VAL A 195 -7.86 -2.76 17.85
CA VAL A 195 -8.03 -2.08 19.14
C VAL A 195 -6.71 -2.09 19.91
N HIS A 196 -6.02 -3.25 19.99
CA HIS A 196 -4.71 -3.37 20.62
C HIS A 196 -3.63 -2.56 19.86
N ARG A 197 -3.67 -2.56 18.53
CA ARG A 197 -2.76 -1.74 17.71
C ARG A 197 -2.87 -0.26 18.05
N VAL A 198 -4.09 0.26 18.10
CA VAL A 198 -4.32 1.68 18.36
C VAL A 198 -3.97 2.03 19.83
N TYR A 199 -4.30 1.18 20.77
CA TYR A 199 -3.92 1.42 22.15
C TYR A 199 -2.39 1.40 22.32
N GLY A 200 -1.70 0.49 21.66
CA GLY A 200 -0.24 0.48 21.59
C GLY A 200 0.32 1.78 20.99
N GLN A 201 -0.27 2.30 19.92
CA GLN A 201 0.12 3.58 19.30
C GLN A 201 -0.06 4.77 20.25
N TYR A 202 -1.18 4.82 20.96
CA TYR A 202 -1.40 5.83 22.02
C TYR A 202 -0.32 5.75 23.11
N LEU A 203 -0.04 4.56 23.64
CA LEU A 203 0.97 4.33 24.68
C LEU A 203 2.37 4.74 24.20
N GLU A 204 2.73 4.40 22.97
CA GLU A 204 3.96 4.84 22.31
C GLU A 204 4.06 6.38 22.26
N SER A 205 2.96 7.05 21.91
CA SER A 205 2.92 8.52 21.78
C SER A 205 3.05 9.26 23.11
N VAL A 206 2.67 8.62 24.21
CA VAL A 206 2.87 9.17 25.57
C VAL A 206 4.17 8.68 26.24
N GLY A 207 5.00 7.93 25.51
CA GLY A 207 6.31 7.45 26.00
C GLY A 207 6.24 6.21 26.88
N ALA A 208 5.09 5.53 26.96
CA ALA A 208 4.91 4.29 27.72
C ALA A 208 5.28 3.08 26.84
N TYR A 209 6.54 2.98 26.43
CA TYR A 209 7.02 2.02 25.42
C TYR A 209 6.89 0.56 25.85
N GLU A 210 7.11 0.24 27.12
CA GLU A 210 6.96 -1.12 27.66
C GLU A 210 5.50 -1.57 27.60
N ASP A 211 4.56 -0.69 27.95
CA ASP A 211 3.13 -0.99 27.88
C ASP A 211 2.67 -1.09 26.41
N ALA A 212 3.20 -0.24 25.53
CA ALA A 212 2.95 -0.33 24.09
C ALA A 212 3.39 -1.69 23.50
N ILE A 213 4.54 -2.19 23.92
CA ILE A 213 5.03 -3.52 23.51
C ILE A 213 4.04 -4.63 23.92
N ILE A 214 3.47 -4.56 25.12
CA ILE A 214 2.48 -5.55 25.60
C ILE A 214 1.25 -5.56 24.68
N GLU A 215 0.75 -4.37 24.34
CA GLU A 215 -0.41 -4.23 23.45
C GLU A 215 -0.12 -4.71 22.02
N TYR A 216 1.01 -4.33 21.45
CA TYR A 216 1.40 -4.84 20.13
C TYR A 216 1.65 -6.36 20.12
N GLN A 217 2.22 -6.94 21.18
CA GLN A 217 2.35 -8.38 21.32
C GLN A 217 0.99 -9.06 21.37
N THR A 218 0.02 -8.49 22.08
CA THR A 218 -1.36 -9.00 22.10
C THR A 218 -1.99 -8.94 20.70
N ALA A 219 -1.80 -7.84 19.97
CA ALA A 219 -2.23 -7.73 18.58
C ALA A 219 -1.60 -8.81 17.68
N VAL A 220 -0.30 -9.11 17.88
CA VAL A 220 0.42 -10.19 17.17
C VAL A 220 -0.12 -11.58 17.53
N ILE A 221 -0.53 -11.81 18.78
CA ILE A 221 -1.16 -13.08 19.17
C ILE A 221 -2.50 -13.27 18.43
N ILE A 222 -3.27 -12.20 18.23
CA ILE A 222 -4.55 -12.24 17.51
C ILE A 222 -4.33 -12.46 16.01
N ASN A 223 -3.40 -11.71 15.39
CA ASN A 223 -3.00 -11.93 13.99
C ASN A 223 -1.47 -11.84 13.84
N PRO A 224 -0.75 -12.99 13.77
CA PRO A 224 0.70 -13.04 13.73
C PRO A 224 1.31 -12.72 12.35
N ASN A 225 0.49 -12.37 11.36
CA ASN A 225 0.96 -12.22 9.98
C ASN A 225 0.89 -10.77 9.48
N ILE A 226 0.67 -9.79 10.35
CA ILE A 226 0.62 -8.36 10.01
C ILE A 226 1.98 -7.73 10.23
N ALA A 227 2.69 -7.38 9.16
CA ALA A 227 4.05 -6.82 9.20
C ALA A 227 4.13 -5.52 10.00
N LEU A 228 3.11 -4.65 9.91
CA LEU A 228 3.04 -3.39 10.66
C LEU A 228 3.24 -3.59 12.17
N LEU A 229 2.66 -4.64 12.76
CA LEU A 229 2.79 -4.90 14.20
C LEU A 229 4.24 -5.18 14.61
N TYR A 230 4.97 -5.93 13.79
CA TYR A 230 6.39 -6.22 14.01
C TYR A 230 7.26 -4.97 13.80
N ILE A 231 6.90 -4.09 12.86
CA ILE A 231 7.57 -2.80 12.70
C ILE A 231 7.39 -1.97 13.99
N ARG A 232 6.17 -1.87 14.51
CA ARG A 232 5.90 -1.14 15.76
C ARG A 232 6.65 -1.73 16.96
N LEU A 233 6.64 -3.04 17.12
CA LEU A 233 7.45 -3.71 18.15
C LEU A 233 8.94 -3.37 18.01
N GLY A 234 9.50 -3.50 16.82
CA GLY A 234 10.89 -3.16 16.55
C GLY A 234 11.23 -1.70 16.85
N LEU A 235 10.32 -0.76 16.52
CA LEU A 235 10.50 0.66 16.84
C LEU A 235 10.55 0.90 18.36
N ASN A 236 9.66 0.30 19.13
CA ASN A 236 9.61 0.45 20.60
C ASN A 236 10.85 -0.16 21.26
N TYR A 237 11.27 -1.38 20.88
CA TYR A 237 12.52 -1.98 21.38
C TYR A 237 13.75 -1.14 21.05
N ARG A 238 13.80 -0.54 19.84
CA ARG A 238 14.89 0.36 19.46
C ARG A 238 14.94 1.62 20.34
N VAL A 239 13.79 2.21 20.69
CA VAL A 239 13.73 3.36 21.60
C VAL A 239 14.20 2.99 22.99
N LEU A 240 13.90 1.79 23.47
CA LEU A 240 14.39 1.25 24.75
C LEU A 240 15.87 0.85 24.72
N GLY A 241 16.53 0.90 23.54
CA GLY A 241 17.94 0.55 23.37
C GLY A 241 18.21 -0.95 23.21
N ASP A 242 17.16 -1.76 23.15
CA ASP A 242 17.29 -3.19 22.80
C ASP A 242 17.34 -3.37 21.29
N TYR A 243 18.51 -3.09 20.73
CA TYR A 243 18.75 -3.06 19.29
C TYR A 243 18.69 -4.44 18.65
N ASP A 244 19.12 -5.48 19.37
CA ASP A 244 19.13 -6.85 18.85
C ASP A 244 17.68 -7.34 18.66
N THR A 245 16.84 -7.20 19.68
CA THR A 245 15.42 -7.55 19.61
C THR A 245 14.68 -6.70 18.56
N ALA A 246 15.02 -5.40 18.44
CA ALA A 246 14.44 -4.54 17.40
C ALA A 246 14.73 -5.06 16.00
N ILE A 247 15.98 -5.49 15.73
CA ILE A 247 16.39 -6.05 14.45
C ILE A 247 15.64 -7.36 14.16
N GLU A 248 15.46 -8.24 15.14
CA GLU A 248 14.69 -9.48 14.98
C GLU A 248 13.24 -9.19 14.56
N TYR A 249 12.59 -8.22 15.18
CA TYR A 249 11.23 -7.82 14.81
C TYR A 249 11.16 -7.20 13.41
N PHE A 250 12.09 -6.33 13.04
CA PHE A 250 12.15 -5.79 11.68
C PHE A 250 12.43 -6.87 10.62
N GLN A 251 13.27 -7.87 10.93
CA GLN A 251 13.50 -9.03 10.05
C GLN A 251 12.24 -9.87 9.91
N ARG A 252 11.46 -10.02 10.99
CA ARG A 252 10.16 -10.69 10.90
C ARG A 252 9.20 -9.92 10.00
N ALA A 253 9.14 -8.59 10.12
CA ALA A 253 8.34 -7.73 9.24
C ALA A 253 8.76 -7.89 7.77
N SER A 254 10.08 -7.82 7.47
CA SER A 254 10.59 -8.00 6.10
C SER A 254 10.33 -9.39 5.53
N SER A 255 10.21 -10.42 6.37
CA SER A 255 9.85 -11.77 5.93
C SER A 255 8.38 -11.92 5.55
N LEU A 256 7.50 -11.11 6.16
CA LEU A 256 6.07 -11.06 5.85
C LEU A 256 5.80 -10.23 4.59
N GLU A 257 6.50 -9.11 4.45
CA GLU A 257 6.39 -8.20 3.31
C GLU A 257 7.77 -7.96 2.67
N PRO A 258 8.26 -8.90 1.85
CA PRO A 258 9.61 -8.80 1.28
C PRO A 258 9.83 -7.59 0.36
N ASN A 259 8.75 -7.03 -0.21
CA ASN A 259 8.79 -5.87 -1.11
C ASN A 259 8.58 -4.53 -0.36
N ASN A 260 8.39 -4.56 0.96
CA ASN A 260 8.28 -3.36 1.77
C ASN A 260 9.67 -2.89 2.19
N VAL A 261 10.06 -1.71 1.72
CA VAL A 261 11.38 -1.12 2.01
C VAL A 261 11.53 -0.67 3.47
N GLY A 262 10.43 -0.34 4.15
CA GLY A 262 10.42 0.21 5.50
C GLY A 262 11.19 -0.61 6.55
N PRO A 263 11.00 -1.93 6.66
CA PRO A 263 11.77 -2.78 7.56
C PRO A 263 13.27 -2.72 7.29
N TYR A 264 13.71 -2.71 6.03
CA TYR A 264 15.14 -2.64 5.66
C TYR A 264 15.77 -1.32 6.08
N LEU A 265 15.04 -0.20 5.89
CA LEU A 265 15.48 1.12 6.37
C LEU A 265 15.56 1.16 7.90
N SER A 266 14.63 0.51 8.59
CA SER A 266 14.63 0.42 10.05
C SER A 266 15.80 -0.38 10.60
N ILE A 267 16.12 -1.52 9.97
CA ILE A 267 17.30 -2.33 10.32
C ILE A 267 18.59 -1.53 10.06
N SER A 268 18.69 -0.91 8.88
CA SER A 268 19.85 -0.08 8.55
C SER A 268 20.07 1.04 9.57
N ARG A 269 18.99 1.75 9.95
CA ARG A 269 19.07 2.80 10.96
C ARG A 269 19.52 2.26 12.31
N THR A 270 19.08 1.05 12.68
CA THR A 270 19.49 0.42 13.95
C THR A 270 20.98 0.07 13.92
N TYR A 271 21.49 -0.52 12.83
CA TYR A 271 22.93 -0.79 12.67
C TYR A 271 23.77 0.50 12.60
N TYR A 272 23.24 1.57 12.01
CA TYR A 272 23.91 2.88 12.04
C TYR A 272 24.06 3.40 13.48
N GLN A 273 23.02 3.26 14.31
CA GLN A 273 23.05 3.68 15.72
C GLN A 273 24.03 2.87 16.56
N THR A 274 24.22 1.58 16.26
CA THR A 274 25.21 0.70 16.93
C THR A 274 26.63 0.85 16.38
N GLY A 275 26.83 1.65 15.31
CA GLY A 275 28.13 1.83 14.66
C GLY A 275 28.51 0.69 13.72
N GLU A 276 27.60 -0.22 13.42
CA GLU A 276 27.82 -1.34 12.50
C GLU A 276 27.58 -0.90 11.04
N TYR A 277 28.35 0.08 10.60
CA TYR A 277 28.14 0.77 9.31
C TYR A 277 28.12 -0.18 8.10
N GLY A 278 28.99 -1.21 8.08
CA GLY A 278 28.99 -2.17 6.98
C GLY A 278 27.68 -2.96 6.83
N ARG A 279 27.03 -3.29 7.96
CA ARG A 279 25.70 -3.92 7.93
C ARG A 279 24.63 -2.90 7.51
N SER A 280 24.72 -1.68 8.02
CA SER A 280 23.82 -0.60 7.64
C SER A 280 23.82 -0.38 6.11
N THR A 281 25.02 -0.31 5.50
CA THR A 281 25.18 -0.21 4.04
C THR A 281 24.48 -1.35 3.30
N GLN A 282 24.68 -2.61 3.71
CA GLN A 282 24.07 -3.77 3.06
C GLN A 282 22.53 -3.69 3.01
N TYR A 283 21.91 -3.23 4.11
CA TYR A 283 20.44 -3.08 4.16
C TYR A 283 19.94 -1.89 3.33
N LEU A 284 20.72 -0.80 3.23
CA LEU A 284 20.39 0.33 2.35
C LEU A 284 20.55 -0.02 0.86
N GLU A 285 21.60 -0.76 0.49
CA GLU A 285 21.77 -1.26 -0.87
C GLU A 285 20.57 -2.15 -1.28
N ARG A 286 20.14 -3.01 -0.37
CA ARG A 286 18.94 -3.84 -0.59
C ARG A 286 17.65 -3.03 -0.71
N ALA A 287 17.52 -1.95 0.06
CA ALA A 287 16.42 -1.00 -0.07
C ALA A 287 16.48 -0.26 -1.42
N LEU A 288 17.68 0.08 -1.89
CA LEU A 288 17.91 0.76 -3.16
C LEU A 288 17.62 -0.14 -4.37
N GLU A 289 17.86 -1.46 -4.27
CA GLU A 289 17.44 -2.43 -5.30
C GLU A 289 15.92 -2.42 -5.50
N MET A 290 15.14 -2.19 -4.44
CA MET A 290 13.68 -2.13 -4.51
C MET A 290 13.18 -0.77 -5.00
N GLU A 291 13.81 0.33 -4.54
CA GLU A 291 13.41 1.70 -4.85
C GLU A 291 14.60 2.52 -5.40
N PRO A 292 15.10 2.21 -6.61
CA PRO A 292 16.27 2.89 -7.20
C PRO A 292 16.05 4.38 -7.51
N TRP A 293 14.81 4.87 -7.42
CA TRP A 293 14.46 6.29 -7.60
C TRP A 293 14.41 7.07 -6.28
N ASN A 294 14.53 6.42 -5.13
CA ASN A 294 14.29 7.03 -3.82
C ASN A 294 15.55 7.76 -3.32
N SER A 295 15.57 9.07 -3.46
CA SER A 295 16.68 9.94 -3.10
C SER A 295 17.03 9.90 -1.60
N ASP A 296 16.06 9.61 -0.70
CA ASP A 296 16.32 9.50 0.74
C ASP A 296 17.22 8.30 1.07
N ILE A 297 17.08 7.19 0.33
CA ILE A 297 17.96 6.03 0.51
C ILE A 297 19.41 6.37 0.14
N TYR A 298 19.62 7.13 -0.94
CA TYR A 298 20.96 7.63 -1.29
C TYR A 298 21.52 8.54 -0.20
N GLY A 299 20.70 9.43 0.36
CA GLY A 299 21.12 10.30 1.45
C GLY A 299 21.58 9.51 2.67
N ARG A 300 20.78 8.53 3.09
CA ARG A 300 21.14 7.62 4.20
C ARG A 300 22.42 6.83 3.91
N LEU A 301 22.51 6.28 2.69
CA LEU A 301 23.70 5.53 2.27
C LEU A 301 24.95 6.42 2.33
N GLY A 302 24.88 7.63 1.79
CA GLY A 302 25.97 8.59 1.84
C GLY A 302 26.38 8.99 3.26
N LEU A 303 25.42 9.14 4.21
CA LEU A 303 25.75 9.37 5.63
C LEU A 303 26.48 8.18 6.26
N VAL A 304 26.00 6.97 6.00
CA VAL A 304 26.65 5.74 6.51
C VAL A 304 28.08 5.61 5.97
N GLU A 305 28.28 5.87 4.69
CA GLU A 305 29.60 5.82 4.04
C GLU A 305 30.52 6.93 4.56
N PHE A 306 30.01 8.13 4.79
CA PHE A 306 30.75 9.19 5.45
C PHE A 306 31.24 8.77 6.84
N LYS A 307 30.37 8.17 7.66
CA LYS A 307 30.75 7.67 9.01
C LYS A 307 31.73 6.51 8.95
N SER A 308 31.69 5.70 7.90
CA SER A 308 32.67 4.62 7.67
C SER A 308 33.97 5.09 6.98
N LEU A 309 34.13 6.41 6.79
CA LEU A 309 35.29 7.04 6.14
C LEU A 309 35.46 6.69 4.65
N ASN A 310 34.39 6.20 4.02
CA ASN A 310 34.34 5.96 2.56
C ASN A 310 33.84 7.22 1.85
N TYR A 311 34.68 8.24 1.81
CA TYR A 311 34.32 9.57 1.33
C TYR A 311 33.97 9.62 -0.17
N GLU A 312 34.60 8.77 -0.99
CA GLU A 312 34.34 8.70 -2.42
C GLU A 312 32.90 8.29 -2.69
N SER A 313 32.46 7.17 -2.13
CA SER A 313 31.07 6.71 -2.25
C SER A 313 30.09 7.68 -1.58
N ALA A 314 30.47 8.25 -0.42
CA ALA A 314 29.67 9.27 0.25
C ALA A 314 29.39 10.48 -0.65
N THR A 315 30.41 10.96 -1.40
CA THR A 315 30.25 12.07 -2.35
C THR A 315 29.23 11.73 -3.44
N ILE A 316 29.32 10.53 -4.00
CA ILE A 316 28.41 10.08 -5.07
C ILE A 316 26.96 9.99 -4.54
N ASN A 317 26.77 9.31 -3.41
CA ASN A 317 25.44 9.05 -2.87
C ASN A 317 24.78 10.30 -2.30
N LEU A 318 25.53 11.16 -1.57
CA LEU A 318 24.99 12.45 -1.11
C LEU A 318 24.72 13.40 -2.29
N GLY A 319 25.56 13.40 -3.31
CA GLY A 319 25.30 14.16 -4.53
C GLY A 319 24.01 13.72 -5.22
N CYS A 320 23.78 12.41 -5.29
CA CYS A 320 22.54 11.85 -5.82
C CYS A 320 21.31 12.28 -5.01
N ALA A 321 21.43 12.29 -3.67
CA ALA A 321 20.35 12.71 -2.78
C ALA A 321 20.04 14.21 -2.87
N VAL A 322 21.04 15.07 -3.01
CA VAL A 322 20.94 16.53 -2.94
C VAL A 322 20.65 17.16 -4.30
N GLU A 323 21.29 16.68 -5.36
CA GLU A 323 21.26 17.27 -6.70
C GLU A 323 20.52 16.43 -7.72
N GLY A 324 20.30 15.15 -7.39
CA GLY A 324 19.76 14.17 -8.32
C GLY A 324 20.84 13.51 -9.15
N CYS A 325 20.51 12.37 -9.71
CA CYS A 325 21.39 11.58 -10.57
C CYS A 325 20.60 10.62 -11.46
N THR A 326 21.31 9.81 -12.24
CA THR A 326 20.75 8.66 -12.93
C THR A 326 21.33 7.40 -12.29
N HIS A 327 20.47 6.49 -11.86
CA HIS A 327 20.90 5.21 -11.29
C HIS A 327 21.71 4.40 -12.32
N PRO A 328 22.94 3.96 -12.00
CA PRO A 328 23.90 3.45 -13.02
C PRO A 328 23.46 2.13 -13.67
N VAL A 329 22.66 1.34 -13.00
CA VAL A 329 22.24 0.00 -13.49
C VAL A 329 20.86 0.05 -14.17
N THR A 330 19.88 0.72 -13.54
CA THR A 330 18.50 0.75 -14.03
C THR A 330 18.23 1.90 -14.99
N ASN A 331 19.14 2.86 -15.12
CA ASN A 331 18.95 4.15 -15.81
C ASN A 331 17.74 4.94 -15.31
N THR A 332 17.31 4.70 -14.08
CA THR A 332 16.21 5.43 -13.45
C THR A 332 16.67 6.82 -13.03
N GLU A 333 15.88 7.82 -13.32
CA GLU A 333 16.11 9.20 -12.87
C GLU A 333 15.82 9.33 -11.38
N VAL A 334 16.75 9.91 -10.64
CA VAL A 334 16.68 10.20 -9.21
C VAL A 334 16.64 11.70 -9.03
N ASN A 335 15.52 12.23 -8.55
CA ASN A 335 15.39 13.67 -8.33
C ASN A 335 16.04 14.09 -7.01
N GLY A 336 16.82 15.18 -7.01
CA GLY A 336 17.39 15.72 -5.78
C GLY A 336 16.32 16.19 -4.80
N LEU A 337 16.54 15.93 -3.52
CA LEU A 337 15.65 16.35 -2.43
C LEU A 337 15.81 17.86 -2.18
N PRO A 338 14.72 18.59 -1.92
CA PRO A 338 14.82 19.97 -1.45
C PRO A 338 15.45 20.00 -0.05
N ILE A 339 16.11 21.13 0.30
CA ILE A 339 16.59 21.33 1.65
C ILE A 339 15.42 21.47 2.62
N GLY A 340 15.47 20.77 3.72
CA GLY A 340 14.43 20.73 4.74
C GLY A 340 14.95 20.10 6.05
N PRO A 341 14.14 20.04 7.12
CA PRO A 341 14.59 19.54 8.42
C PRO A 341 15.15 18.11 8.36
N LEU A 342 14.57 17.25 7.52
CA LEU A 342 14.98 15.85 7.38
C LEU A 342 16.15 15.64 6.42
N THR A 343 16.43 16.61 5.55
CA THR A 343 17.45 16.52 4.50
C THR A 343 18.67 17.42 4.75
N LEU A 344 18.60 18.31 5.73
CA LEU A 344 19.66 19.25 6.06
C LEU A 344 20.99 18.56 6.32
N GLU A 345 20.97 17.40 7.00
CA GLU A 345 22.18 16.61 7.26
C GLU A 345 22.84 16.11 5.97
N TYR A 346 22.08 15.74 4.97
CA TYR A 346 22.61 15.36 3.66
C TYR A 346 23.37 16.52 3.01
N TYR A 347 22.79 17.72 3.07
CA TYR A 347 23.37 18.91 2.47
C TYR A 347 24.69 19.32 3.10
N TYR A 348 24.73 19.48 4.45
CA TYR A 348 26.00 19.93 5.07
C TYR A 348 27.06 18.84 5.06
N THR A 349 26.69 17.55 5.12
CA THR A 349 27.64 16.44 4.97
C THR A 349 28.19 16.40 3.55
N TYR A 350 27.34 16.57 2.53
CA TYR A 350 27.78 16.65 1.13
C TYR A 350 28.77 17.77 0.90
N GLY A 351 28.43 18.99 1.33
CA GLY A 351 29.33 20.12 1.22
C GLY A 351 30.65 19.91 1.96
N SER A 352 30.63 19.23 3.14
CA SER A 352 31.87 18.91 3.90
C SER A 352 32.76 17.91 3.15
N VAL A 353 32.19 16.90 2.52
CA VAL A 353 32.97 15.95 1.72
C VAL A 353 33.54 16.63 0.48
N LEU A 354 32.79 17.47 -0.22
CA LEU A 354 33.27 18.26 -1.37
C LEU A 354 34.44 19.17 -0.99
N SER A 355 34.36 19.86 0.16
CA SER A 355 35.46 20.70 0.69
C SER A 355 36.69 19.88 0.99
N ALA A 356 36.53 18.70 1.57
CA ALA A 356 37.65 17.79 1.85
C ALA A 356 38.36 17.31 0.58
N TYR A 357 37.62 17.15 -0.52
CA TYR A 357 38.16 16.85 -1.84
C TYR A 357 38.64 18.10 -2.63
N LEU A 358 38.59 19.28 -2.01
CA LEU A 358 38.97 20.55 -2.60
C LEU A 358 38.13 20.99 -3.82
N ASP A 359 36.94 20.42 -3.97
CA ASP A 359 35.95 20.96 -4.91
C ASP A 359 35.19 22.14 -4.26
N CYS A 360 35.95 23.18 -4.02
CA CYS A 360 35.52 24.31 -3.21
C CYS A 360 34.42 25.16 -3.85
N ASP A 361 34.43 25.28 -5.17
CA ASP A 361 33.41 26.04 -5.86
C ASP A 361 32.01 25.38 -5.73
N HIS A 362 32.00 24.06 -5.79
CA HIS A 362 30.77 23.26 -5.60
C HIS A 362 30.38 23.23 -4.12
N ALA A 363 31.31 22.93 -3.23
CA ALA A 363 31.11 22.95 -1.78
C ALA A 363 30.45 24.22 -1.30
N MET A 364 30.95 25.39 -1.75
CA MET A 364 30.42 26.68 -1.34
C MET A 364 29.01 26.95 -1.88
N LYS A 365 28.62 26.43 -3.03
CA LYS A 365 27.25 26.51 -3.52
C LYS A 365 26.30 25.75 -2.60
N VAL A 366 26.66 24.53 -2.19
CA VAL A 366 25.89 23.71 -1.27
C VAL A 366 25.83 24.37 0.12
N MET A 367 26.97 24.81 0.67
CA MET A 367 27.05 25.44 1.99
C MET A 367 26.28 26.76 2.07
N ASN A 368 26.21 27.52 0.99
CA ASN A 368 25.39 28.73 0.94
C ASN A 368 23.87 28.42 1.06
N LYS A 369 23.39 27.29 0.48
CA LYS A 369 22.01 26.83 0.70
C LYS A 369 21.79 26.46 2.16
N VAL A 370 22.72 25.73 2.79
CA VAL A 370 22.66 25.37 4.21
C VAL A 370 22.61 26.60 5.11
N SER A 371 23.54 27.54 4.94
CA SER A 371 23.61 28.79 5.72
C SER A 371 22.36 29.66 5.55
N THR A 372 21.76 29.66 4.34
CA THR A 372 20.51 30.41 4.06
C THR A 372 19.31 29.75 4.73
N TYR A 373 19.28 28.43 4.78
CA TYR A 373 18.17 27.66 5.35
C TYR A 373 18.14 27.77 6.90
N GLU A 374 19.30 27.61 7.56
CA GLU A 374 19.44 27.68 9.02
C GLU A 374 20.43 28.80 9.42
N PRO A 375 20.05 30.07 9.26
CA PRO A 375 20.98 31.18 9.50
C PRO A 375 21.33 31.41 10.98
N ASN A 376 20.51 30.89 11.90
CA ASN A 376 20.61 31.13 13.33
C ASN A 376 21.08 29.90 14.13
N ASP A 377 21.27 28.75 13.49
CA ASP A 377 21.79 27.54 14.15
C ASP A 377 23.33 27.61 14.24
N GLU A 378 23.85 27.76 15.46
CA GLU A 378 25.28 27.92 15.71
C GLU A 378 26.10 26.72 15.26
N ILE A 379 25.55 25.49 15.36
CA ILE A 379 26.24 24.24 14.94
C ILE A 379 26.33 24.22 13.42
N VAL A 380 25.22 24.48 12.73
CA VAL A 380 25.16 24.51 11.27
C VAL A 380 26.06 25.60 10.71
N GLN A 381 26.03 26.82 11.30
CA GLN A 381 26.92 27.91 10.87
C GLN A 381 28.38 27.61 11.18
N GLY A 382 28.69 26.89 12.26
CA GLY A 382 30.04 26.39 12.56
C GLY A 382 30.55 25.45 11.46
N ILE A 383 29.73 24.51 11.02
CA ILE A 383 30.07 23.60 9.91
C ILE A 383 30.34 24.40 8.62
N VAL A 384 29.46 25.36 8.28
CA VAL A 384 29.64 26.24 7.11
C VAL A 384 30.95 27.00 7.19
N GLN A 385 31.29 27.61 8.32
CA GLN A 385 32.50 28.37 8.53
C GLN A 385 33.76 27.49 8.43
N GLU A 386 33.74 26.27 8.96
CA GLU A 386 34.87 25.32 8.83
C GLU A 386 35.16 24.99 7.37
N ASN A 387 34.11 24.71 6.59
CA ASN A 387 34.23 24.43 5.16
C ASN A 387 34.72 25.63 4.36
N GLN A 388 34.32 26.85 4.74
CA GLN A 388 34.87 28.08 4.16
C GLN A 388 36.39 28.23 4.46
N ASN A 389 36.80 27.92 5.70
CA ASN A 389 38.20 27.98 6.08
C ASN A 389 39.06 26.98 5.31
N ILE A 390 38.59 25.72 5.16
CA ILE A 390 39.25 24.69 4.35
C ILE A 390 39.47 25.21 2.92
N CYS A 391 38.45 25.76 2.31
CA CYS A 391 38.51 26.25 0.93
C CYS A 391 39.30 27.54 0.74
N GLN A 392 39.56 28.33 1.80
CA GLN A 392 40.40 29.55 1.74
C GLN A 392 41.89 29.23 1.94
N THR A 393 42.20 28.23 2.78
CA THR A 393 43.57 27.89 3.11
C THR A 393 44.28 27.07 2.04
N THR A 394 43.55 26.54 1.07
CA THR A 394 44.05 25.68 -0.02
C THR A 394 44.16 26.41 -1.37
N LYS A 395 43.86 27.71 -1.41
CA LYS A 395 44.15 28.61 -2.53
C LYS A 395 45.51 29.22 -2.35
#